data_32f855c6081729478b159e5adf533006
#
_entry.id   32f855c6081729478b159e5adf533006
#
_cell.length_a   1.000
_cell.length_b   1.000
_cell.length_c   1.000
_cell.angle_alpha   90.00
_cell.angle_beta   90.00
_cell.angle_gamma   90.00
#
_symmetry.space_group_name_H-M   'P 1'
#
loop_
_entity.id
_entity.type
_entity.pdbx_description
1 polymer ?
#
loop_
_entity_poly.entity_id
_entity_poly.type
_entity_poly.pdbx_seq_one_letter_code
_entity_poly.pdbx_strand_id
1 'polypeptide(L)'
;MVATVLKLRYRVLGNTLARRPWQLVGFILGSLWGLGILGGLVVGFVALSVFENLEAATVVAVLGGSLLILGWLVGPIIIAGLDSTVDAVRLAPFPLTRRQVMLALAGAGLTGIPGIVTTVAALATLIVWVRWPVAAIVAVPTVLLGVLTCVLASRLMGELSGGMGGRRSREIIGTVVLVVLIMTGPILTGIAALLDQAGGDLWTRLQQAAGILAWTPLGAAWSVAPSVAAGQWLPALASTVIALVTVVVLWIVWDRVIETAVSSPRQRATRTVAAGKLGLFGVMPTGGVGATWARSLSGWLRDPRYLRQLIVIPLFPVLFAFTGGTDGFMFLISPVLAALVMAAVGYADVSFDGTAFGTTLATGISGRADRLGRLLGAACVGVPLIGLIAVATAVVSGDAAHLPAVLGAALGVLLAGYGACAVSSALIVTPVPAPGDSPFKSTPGQNSIMGLLVFVVWAAVIALSLPAIVPAVVNAVTGDAMWGWIALAAGVVFGAVVAIVGVLVGGRTIERTGPDLLVRIKSFPT
;
A
#
# COMPACT_ATOMS: atom_id res chain seq x y z
N MET A 1 29.85 -19.16 7.23
CA MET A 1 29.47 -17.87 6.60
C MET A 1 27.95 -17.68 6.55
N VAL A 2 27.16 -18.49 5.83
CA VAL A 2 25.68 -18.37 5.82
C VAL A 2 25.10 -18.40 7.23
N ALA A 3 25.52 -19.34 8.07
CA ALA A 3 25.10 -19.41 9.48
C ALA A 3 25.45 -18.15 10.29
N THR A 4 26.58 -17.49 9.98
CA THR A 4 26.98 -16.24 10.64
C THR A 4 26.04 -15.09 10.28
N VAL A 5 25.66 -14.97 9.00
CA VAL A 5 24.70 -13.97 8.51
C VAL A 5 23.32 -14.18 9.15
N LEU A 6 22.85 -15.43 9.23
CA LEU A 6 21.58 -15.77 9.88
C LEU A 6 21.63 -15.47 11.39
N LYS A 7 22.71 -15.83 12.08
CA LYS A 7 22.89 -15.52 13.52
C LYS A 7 22.87 -14.02 13.77
N LEU A 8 23.52 -13.23 12.90
CA LEU A 8 23.50 -11.76 12.97
C LEU A 8 22.08 -11.21 12.83
N ARG A 9 21.32 -11.73 11.87
CA ARG A 9 19.93 -11.31 11.63
C ARG A 9 19.05 -11.54 12.85
N TYR A 10 19.08 -12.74 13.45
CA TYR A 10 18.30 -13.04 14.65
C TYR A 10 18.72 -12.20 15.86
N ARG A 11 20.03 -11.91 15.99
CA ARG A 11 20.53 -11.03 17.07
C ARG A 11 20.03 -9.60 16.88
N VAL A 12 20.04 -9.08 15.65
CA VAL A 12 19.49 -7.73 15.33
C VAL A 12 17.99 -7.69 15.62
N LEU A 13 17.23 -8.71 15.18
CA LEU A 13 15.80 -8.81 15.46
C LEU A 13 15.50 -8.83 16.96
N GLY A 14 16.19 -9.70 17.73
CA GLY A 14 16.02 -9.79 19.17
C GLY A 14 16.34 -8.48 19.89
N ASN A 15 17.44 -7.81 19.53
CA ASN A 15 17.79 -6.52 20.09
C ASN A 15 16.78 -5.41 19.74
N THR A 16 16.21 -5.46 18.55
CA THR A 16 15.19 -4.49 18.12
C THR A 16 13.91 -4.66 18.90
N LEU A 17 13.44 -5.91 19.06
CA LEU A 17 12.24 -6.22 19.84
C LEU A 17 12.43 -5.90 21.34
N ALA A 18 13.61 -6.21 21.90
CA ALA A 18 13.91 -5.90 23.30
C ALA A 18 13.94 -4.37 23.60
N ARG A 19 14.37 -3.56 22.64
CA ARG A 19 14.48 -2.10 22.82
C ARG A 19 13.20 -1.33 22.48
N ARG A 20 12.20 -1.96 21.85
CA ARG A 20 10.97 -1.30 21.36
C ARG A 20 9.73 -2.09 21.75
N PRO A 21 9.14 -1.87 22.94
CA PRO A 21 8.05 -2.68 23.48
C PRO A 21 6.82 -2.71 22.56
N TRP A 22 6.50 -1.62 21.85
CA TRP A 22 5.39 -1.59 20.91
C TRP A 22 5.61 -2.44 19.65
N GLN A 23 6.87 -2.59 19.21
CA GLN A 23 7.20 -3.53 18.13
C GLN A 23 7.10 -4.98 18.60
N LEU A 24 7.42 -5.25 19.87
CA LEU A 24 7.22 -6.56 20.48
C LEU A 24 5.72 -6.90 20.56
N VAL A 25 4.87 -5.96 21.00
CA VAL A 25 3.41 -6.16 21.03
C VAL A 25 2.88 -6.46 19.62
N GLY A 26 3.24 -5.63 18.63
CA GLY A 26 2.85 -5.88 17.23
C GLY A 26 3.34 -7.22 16.70
N PHE A 27 4.55 -7.64 17.07
CA PHE A 27 5.09 -8.95 16.72
C PHE A 27 4.31 -10.10 17.35
N ILE A 28 3.95 -9.99 18.64
CA ILE A 28 3.15 -11.00 19.35
C ILE A 28 1.75 -11.12 18.74
N LEU A 29 1.06 -9.99 18.54
CA LEU A 29 -0.29 -9.98 17.93
C LEU A 29 -0.27 -10.54 16.50
N GLY A 30 0.71 -10.14 15.69
CA GLY A 30 0.89 -10.66 14.34
C GLY A 30 1.21 -12.16 14.33
N SER A 31 1.99 -12.65 15.30
CA SER A 31 2.29 -14.08 15.45
C SER A 31 1.06 -14.88 15.87
N LEU A 32 0.27 -14.38 16.82
CA LEU A 32 -0.99 -15.01 17.23
C LEU A 32 -2.00 -15.09 16.08
N TRP A 33 -2.13 -14.01 15.32
CA TRP A 33 -2.99 -13.99 14.13
C TRP A 33 -2.49 -14.98 13.05
N GLY A 34 -1.19 -15.02 12.80
CA GLY A 34 -0.56 -16.00 11.90
C GLY A 34 -0.77 -17.46 12.35
N LEU A 35 -0.67 -17.73 13.64
CA LEU A 35 -0.96 -19.05 14.21
C LEU A 35 -2.44 -19.41 14.06
N GLY A 36 -3.36 -18.45 14.21
CA GLY A 36 -4.79 -18.64 13.95
C GLY A 36 -5.07 -19.04 12.50
N ILE A 37 -4.44 -18.37 11.53
CA ILE A 37 -4.53 -18.73 10.10
C ILE A 37 -3.96 -20.13 9.86
N LEU A 38 -2.78 -20.45 10.39
CA LEU A 38 -2.19 -21.79 10.26
C LEU A 38 -3.10 -22.86 10.86
N GLY A 39 -3.69 -22.61 12.02
CA GLY A 39 -4.66 -23.51 12.63
C GLY A 39 -5.88 -23.73 11.74
N GLY A 40 -6.44 -22.67 11.18
CA GLY A 40 -7.56 -22.75 10.21
C GLY A 40 -7.21 -23.56 8.96
N LEU A 41 -6.00 -23.36 8.40
CA LEU A 41 -5.49 -24.12 7.26
C LEU A 41 -5.36 -25.62 7.60
N VAL A 42 -4.79 -25.95 8.77
CA VAL A 42 -4.65 -27.36 9.21
C VAL A 42 -6.04 -28.00 9.34
N VAL A 43 -7.00 -27.33 9.96
CA VAL A 43 -8.40 -27.83 10.05
C VAL A 43 -8.98 -28.04 8.67
N GLY A 44 -8.80 -27.10 7.73
CA GLY A 44 -9.25 -27.25 6.35
C GLY A 44 -8.60 -28.44 5.62
N PHE A 45 -7.31 -28.66 5.81
CA PHE A 45 -6.60 -29.80 5.21
C PHE A 45 -7.02 -31.13 5.81
N VAL A 46 -7.27 -31.18 7.12
CA VAL A 46 -7.83 -32.36 7.77
C VAL A 46 -9.21 -32.66 7.22
N ALA A 47 -10.07 -31.66 7.08
CA ALA A 47 -11.40 -31.82 6.48
C ALA A 47 -11.31 -32.37 5.05
N LEU A 48 -10.45 -31.80 4.20
CA LEU A 48 -10.21 -32.32 2.82
C LEU A 48 -9.73 -33.76 2.80
N SER A 49 -8.87 -34.13 3.76
CA SER A 49 -8.40 -35.52 3.90
C SER A 49 -9.52 -36.48 4.34
N VAL A 50 -10.42 -36.03 5.23
CA VAL A 50 -11.54 -36.85 5.76
C VAL A 50 -12.61 -37.06 4.69
N PHE A 51 -12.94 -36.04 3.91
CA PHE A 51 -13.99 -36.13 2.88
C PHE A 51 -13.56 -36.86 1.60
N GLU A 52 -12.29 -37.25 1.48
CA GLU A 52 -11.72 -38.05 0.37
C GLU A 52 -11.99 -37.45 -1.03
N ASN A 53 -12.25 -36.16 -1.13
CA ASN A 53 -12.54 -35.52 -2.41
C ASN A 53 -11.23 -35.09 -3.10
N LEU A 54 -10.74 -35.96 -3.99
CA LEU A 54 -9.50 -35.73 -4.73
C LEU A 54 -9.57 -34.49 -5.65
N GLU A 55 -10.74 -34.21 -6.20
CA GLU A 55 -10.94 -33.03 -7.06
C GLU A 55 -10.81 -31.75 -6.23
N ALA A 56 -11.48 -31.68 -5.06
CA ALA A 56 -11.35 -30.54 -4.15
C ALA A 56 -9.91 -30.38 -3.65
N ALA A 57 -9.25 -31.46 -3.28
CA ALA A 57 -7.86 -31.46 -2.89
C ALA A 57 -6.94 -30.92 -4.00
N THR A 58 -7.20 -31.29 -5.25
CA THR A 58 -6.46 -30.81 -6.43
C THR A 58 -6.66 -29.32 -6.64
N VAL A 59 -7.90 -28.85 -6.63
CA VAL A 59 -8.23 -27.43 -6.82
C VAL A 59 -7.57 -26.59 -5.72
N VAL A 60 -7.71 -26.99 -4.45
CA VAL A 60 -7.14 -26.26 -3.31
C VAL A 60 -5.61 -26.26 -3.36
N ALA A 61 -4.97 -27.39 -3.69
CA ALA A 61 -3.52 -27.47 -3.78
C ALA A 61 -2.96 -26.58 -4.90
N VAL A 62 -3.53 -26.67 -6.10
CA VAL A 62 -3.01 -25.93 -7.27
C VAL A 62 -3.33 -24.46 -7.20
N LEU A 63 -4.58 -24.07 -6.90
CA LEU A 63 -4.95 -22.66 -6.80
C LEU A 63 -4.34 -21.99 -5.57
N GLY A 64 -4.40 -22.65 -4.42
CA GLY A 64 -3.80 -22.15 -3.17
C GLY A 64 -2.29 -21.98 -3.30
N GLY A 65 -1.61 -22.96 -3.86
CA GLY A 65 -0.17 -22.91 -4.11
C GLY A 65 0.23 -21.85 -5.15
N SER A 66 -0.55 -21.70 -6.22
CA SER A 66 -0.34 -20.62 -7.21
C SER A 66 -0.53 -19.24 -6.60
N LEU A 67 -1.56 -19.05 -5.78
CA LEU A 67 -1.81 -17.81 -5.06
C LEU A 67 -0.68 -17.49 -4.06
N LEU A 68 -0.14 -18.54 -3.42
CA LEU A 68 1.01 -18.40 -2.52
C LEU A 68 2.24 -17.86 -3.26
N ILE A 69 2.58 -18.43 -4.42
CA ILE A 69 3.70 -17.95 -5.25
C ILE A 69 3.46 -16.51 -5.72
N LEU A 70 2.24 -16.19 -6.16
CA LEU A 70 1.87 -14.81 -6.52
C LEU A 70 2.02 -13.85 -5.33
N GLY A 71 1.59 -14.25 -4.14
CA GLY A 71 1.78 -13.48 -2.91
C GLY A 71 3.25 -13.19 -2.61
N TRP A 72 4.13 -14.19 -2.78
CA TRP A 72 5.57 -14.02 -2.63
C TRP A 72 6.22 -13.18 -3.73
N LEU A 73 5.69 -13.19 -4.93
CA LEU A 73 6.15 -12.37 -6.05
C LEU A 73 5.80 -10.89 -5.84
N VAL A 74 4.61 -10.62 -5.32
CA VAL A 74 4.09 -9.27 -5.07
C VAL A 74 4.57 -8.72 -3.72
N GLY A 75 4.76 -9.59 -2.72
CA GLY A 75 5.16 -9.25 -1.35
C GLY A 75 6.34 -8.28 -1.24
N PRO A 76 7.49 -8.52 -1.91
CA PRO A 76 8.64 -7.61 -1.86
C PRO A 76 8.36 -6.22 -2.41
N ILE A 77 7.43 -6.12 -3.36
CA ILE A 77 7.04 -4.84 -3.95
C ILE A 77 6.24 -4.02 -2.93
N ILE A 78 5.36 -4.70 -2.17
CA ILE A 78 4.55 -4.07 -1.10
C ILE A 78 5.44 -3.73 0.09
N ILE A 79 6.30 -4.66 0.52
CA ILE A 79 7.09 -4.58 1.74
C ILE A 79 8.48 -3.96 1.48
N ALA A 80 8.75 -3.49 0.24
CA ALA A 80 10.04 -2.91 -0.13
C ALA A 80 10.47 -1.81 0.87
N GLY A 81 11.41 -2.14 1.73
CA GLY A 81 11.93 -1.27 2.79
C GLY A 81 11.72 -1.77 4.23
N LEU A 82 10.90 -2.79 4.49
CA LEU A 82 10.71 -3.32 5.86
C LEU A 82 11.81 -4.32 6.27
N ASP A 83 12.41 -5.04 5.34
CA ASP A 83 13.45 -6.05 5.64
C ASP A 83 14.74 -5.77 4.86
N SER A 84 15.34 -4.60 5.11
CA SER A 84 16.64 -4.22 4.54
C SER A 84 17.85 -4.63 5.42
N THR A 85 17.64 -5.53 6.39
CA THR A 85 18.71 -5.95 7.30
C THR A 85 19.81 -6.71 6.58
N VAL A 86 19.48 -7.47 5.52
CA VAL A 86 20.43 -8.21 4.69
C VAL A 86 20.11 -7.96 3.22
N ASP A 87 20.89 -7.08 2.60
CA ASP A 87 20.80 -6.68 1.19
C ASP A 87 22.12 -7.01 0.48
N ALA A 88 22.08 -7.38 -0.80
CA ALA A 88 23.27 -7.70 -1.60
C ALA A 88 24.30 -6.56 -1.58
N VAL A 89 23.83 -5.31 -1.63
CA VAL A 89 24.68 -4.10 -1.61
C VAL A 89 25.40 -3.93 -0.26
N ARG A 90 24.76 -4.32 0.86
CA ARG A 90 25.40 -4.26 2.19
C ARG A 90 26.41 -5.39 2.40
N LEU A 91 26.26 -6.47 1.67
CA LEU A 91 27.20 -7.59 1.70
C LEU A 91 28.39 -7.39 0.73
N ALA A 92 28.28 -6.48 -0.23
CA ALA A 92 29.33 -6.21 -1.23
C ALA A 92 30.72 -5.84 -0.65
N PRO A 93 30.85 -5.12 0.50
CA PRO A 93 32.17 -4.83 1.10
C PRO A 93 32.88 -6.06 1.69
N PHE A 94 32.16 -7.18 1.88
CA PHE A 94 32.75 -8.39 2.48
C PHE A 94 33.30 -9.32 1.39
N PRO A 95 34.41 -10.05 1.65
CA PRO A 95 35.01 -10.96 0.67
C PRO A 95 34.17 -12.24 0.51
N LEU A 96 32.94 -12.10 -0.02
CA LEU A 96 31.99 -13.18 -0.26
C LEU A 96 31.91 -13.48 -1.75
N THR A 97 31.92 -14.77 -2.09
CA THR A 97 31.61 -15.18 -3.45
C THR A 97 30.12 -14.93 -3.75
N ARG A 98 29.77 -14.66 -5.00
CA ARG A 98 28.40 -14.43 -5.46
C ARG A 98 27.45 -15.55 -4.99
N ARG A 99 27.86 -16.81 -5.17
CA ARG A 99 27.10 -17.99 -4.72
C ARG A 99 26.85 -17.97 -3.20
N GLN A 100 27.84 -17.55 -2.40
CA GLN A 100 27.66 -17.43 -0.94
C GLN A 100 26.65 -16.34 -0.57
N VAL A 101 26.66 -15.21 -1.28
CA VAL A 101 25.69 -14.13 -1.11
C VAL A 101 24.28 -14.63 -1.45
N MET A 102 24.10 -15.30 -2.60
CA MET A 102 22.81 -15.85 -3.01
C MET A 102 22.28 -16.88 -2.01
N LEU A 103 23.11 -17.82 -1.58
CA LEU A 103 22.70 -18.81 -0.57
C LEU A 103 22.36 -18.16 0.77
N ALA A 104 23.10 -17.14 1.19
CA ALA A 104 22.81 -16.40 2.41
C ALA A 104 21.47 -15.65 2.32
N LEU A 105 21.19 -15.01 1.18
CA LEU A 105 19.94 -14.29 0.93
C LEU A 105 18.75 -15.26 0.81
N ALA A 106 18.89 -16.38 0.09
CA ALA A 106 17.87 -17.41 0.00
C ALA A 106 17.58 -18.03 1.38
N GLY A 107 18.61 -18.40 2.13
CA GLY A 107 18.49 -18.89 3.50
C GLY A 107 17.83 -17.86 4.44
N ALA A 108 18.17 -16.58 4.30
CA ALA A 108 17.49 -15.51 5.03
C ALA A 108 16.01 -15.40 4.65
N GLY A 109 15.63 -15.64 3.39
CA GLY A 109 14.24 -15.71 2.96
C GLY A 109 13.47 -16.84 3.61
N LEU A 110 14.03 -18.05 3.60
CA LEU A 110 13.42 -19.24 4.21
C LEU A 110 13.29 -19.13 5.73
N THR A 111 14.28 -18.57 6.40
CA THR A 111 14.33 -18.47 7.87
C THR A 111 13.68 -17.19 8.41
N GLY A 112 13.16 -16.31 7.54
CA GLY A 112 12.31 -15.19 7.94
C GLY A 112 10.94 -15.66 8.41
N ILE A 113 10.21 -14.81 9.15
CA ILE A 113 8.86 -15.14 9.63
C ILE A 113 7.94 -15.57 8.47
N PRO A 114 7.85 -14.84 7.34
CA PRO A 114 7.05 -15.28 6.20
C PRO A 114 7.53 -16.64 5.66
N GLY A 115 8.85 -16.87 5.58
CA GLY A 115 9.42 -18.11 5.08
C GLY A 115 9.09 -19.31 5.97
N ILE A 116 9.20 -19.14 7.29
CA ILE A 116 8.84 -20.21 8.25
C ILE A 116 7.35 -20.52 8.18
N VAL A 117 6.48 -19.48 8.22
CA VAL A 117 5.03 -19.67 8.16
C VAL A 117 4.62 -20.34 6.85
N THR A 118 5.17 -19.89 5.73
CA THR A 118 4.92 -20.50 4.40
C THR A 118 5.40 -21.95 4.36
N THR A 119 6.57 -22.25 4.87
CA THR A 119 7.10 -23.62 4.89
C THR A 119 6.23 -24.53 5.75
N VAL A 120 5.80 -24.07 6.93
CA VAL A 120 4.90 -24.84 7.81
C VAL A 120 3.53 -25.03 7.14
N ALA A 121 2.94 -23.97 6.55
CA ALA A 121 1.68 -24.06 5.83
C ALA A 121 1.74 -25.01 4.62
N ALA A 122 2.84 -24.93 3.86
CA ALA A 122 3.09 -25.80 2.72
C ALA A 122 3.27 -27.26 3.14
N LEU A 123 4.01 -27.52 4.20
CA LEU A 123 4.15 -28.87 4.75
C LEU A 123 2.84 -29.40 5.34
N ALA A 124 1.99 -28.54 5.89
CA ALA A 124 0.67 -28.94 6.37
C ALA A 124 -0.22 -29.49 5.26
N THR A 125 0.01 -29.14 3.98
CA THR A 125 -0.70 -29.76 2.85
C THR A 125 -0.47 -31.27 2.74
N LEU A 126 0.62 -31.80 3.33
CA LEU A 126 0.89 -33.25 3.38
C LEU A 126 -0.25 -34.01 4.07
N ILE A 127 -0.96 -33.37 5.00
CA ILE A 127 -2.12 -33.95 5.69
C ILE A 127 -3.19 -34.40 4.68
N VAL A 128 -3.38 -33.65 3.60
CA VAL A 128 -4.34 -33.98 2.54
C VAL A 128 -3.97 -35.30 1.87
N TRP A 129 -2.69 -35.57 1.68
CA TRP A 129 -2.17 -36.70 0.90
C TRP A 129 -1.92 -37.97 1.73
N VAL A 130 -2.17 -37.97 3.05
CA VAL A 130 -1.91 -39.11 3.94
C VAL A 130 -2.63 -40.39 3.44
N ARG A 131 -3.79 -40.24 2.83
CA ARG A 131 -4.56 -41.39 2.30
C ARG A 131 -4.03 -41.95 0.96
N TRP A 132 -3.16 -41.20 0.30
CA TRP A 132 -2.45 -41.61 -0.93
C TRP A 132 -0.95 -41.70 -0.65
N PRO A 133 -0.43 -42.83 -0.11
CA PRO A 133 0.94 -42.90 0.40
C PRO A 133 2.02 -42.50 -0.60
N VAL A 134 1.86 -42.88 -1.86
CA VAL A 134 2.81 -42.53 -2.93
C VAL A 134 2.75 -41.03 -3.20
N ALA A 135 1.56 -40.44 -3.25
CA ALA A 135 1.40 -38.98 -3.42
C ALA A 135 1.98 -38.23 -2.22
N ALA A 136 1.81 -38.71 -0.99
CA ALA A 136 2.40 -38.12 0.19
C ALA A 136 3.94 -38.10 0.15
N ILE A 137 4.57 -39.20 -0.27
CA ILE A 137 6.03 -39.28 -0.41
C ILE A 137 6.52 -38.27 -1.47
N VAL A 138 5.85 -38.21 -2.62
CA VAL A 138 6.21 -37.29 -3.71
C VAL A 138 5.89 -35.84 -3.36
N ALA A 139 4.87 -35.59 -2.56
CA ALA A 139 4.50 -34.25 -2.10
C ALA A 139 5.63 -33.57 -1.30
N VAL A 140 6.43 -34.29 -0.51
CA VAL A 140 7.51 -33.71 0.29
C VAL A 140 8.50 -32.92 -0.57
N PRO A 141 9.19 -33.51 -1.55
CA PRO A 141 10.14 -32.76 -2.38
C PRO A 141 9.44 -31.70 -3.26
N THR A 142 8.23 -31.94 -3.75
CA THR A 142 7.55 -30.98 -4.65
C THR A 142 7.01 -29.76 -3.88
N VAL A 143 6.55 -29.93 -2.65
CA VAL A 143 6.20 -28.83 -1.74
C VAL A 143 7.43 -27.98 -1.44
N LEU A 144 8.59 -28.60 -1.16
CA LEU A 144 9.84 -27.88 -0.95
C LEU A 144 10.29 -27.11 -2.20
N LEU A 145 10.10 -27.67 -3.41
CA LEU A 145 10.31 -26.95 -4.67
C LEU A 145 9.38 -25.73 -4.79
N GLY A 146 8.12 -25.89 -4.42
CA GLY A 146 7.15 -24.77 -4.40
C GLY A 146 7.57 -23.65 -3.45
N VAL A 147 8.00 -23.99 -2.22
CA VAL A 147 8.53 -23.01 -1.24
C VAL A 147 9.81 -22.35 -1.76
N LEU A 148 10.71 -23.12 -2.39
CA LEU A 148 11.92 -22.56 -2.97
C LEU A 148 11.60 -21.60 -4.12
N THR A 149 10.62 -21.94 -4.97
CA THR A 149 10.11 -21.05 -6.01
C THR A 149 9.59 -19.73 -5.43
N CYS A 150 8.81 -19.77 -4.35
CA CYS A 150 8.35 -18.58 -3.61
C CYS A 150 9.51 -17.69 -3.21
N VAL A 151 10.52 -18.25 -2.54
CA VAL A 151 11.67 -17.49 -2.04
C VAL A 151 12.50 -16.91 -3.19
N LEU A 152 12.79 -17.68 -4.22
CA LEU A 152 13.59 -17.22 -5.37
C LEU A 152 12.85 -16.13 -6.16
N ALA A 153 11.55 -16.30 -6.41
CA ALA A 153 10.72 -15.31 -7.08
C ALA A 153 10.70 -13.99 -6.29
N SER A 154 10.52 -14.07 -4.98
CA SER A 154 10.57 -12.92 -4.08
C SER A 154 11.92 -12.20 -4.11
N ARG A 155 13.02 -12.93 -4.05
CA ARG A 155 14.37 -12.35 -4.09
C ARG A 155 14.64 -11.68 -5.43
N LEU A 156 14.29 -12.34 -6.53
CA LEU A 156 14.42 -11.78 -7.87
C LEU A 156 13.61 -10.49 -8.00
N MET A 157 12.34 -10.48 -7.56
CA MET A 157 11.49 -9.29 -7.58
C MET A 157 12.03 -8.17 -6.69
N GLY A 158 12.58 -8.49 -5.52
CA GLY A 158 13.23 -7.54 -4.64
C GLY A 158 14.41 -6.84 -5.30
N GLU A 159 15.27 -7.56 -5.98
CA GLU A 159 16.44 -7.00 -6.70
C GLU A 159 16.02 -6.24 -7.96
N LEU A 160 15.08 -6.77 -8.75
CA LEU A 160 14.54 -6.07 -9.92
C LEU A 160 13.88 -4.76 -9.52
N SER A 161 13.06 -4.74 -8.49
CA SER A 161 12.46 -3.51 -7.96
C SER A 161 13.50 -2.56 -7.36
N GLY A 162 14.63 -3.07 -6.87
CA GLY A 162 15.79 -2.31 -6.41
C GLY A 162 16.64 -1.73 -7.52
N GLY A 163 16.82 -2.44 -8.62
CA GLY A 163 17.72 -2.13 -9.74
C GLY A 163 17.04 -1.49 -10.95
N MET A 164 15.78 -1.80 -11.20
CA MET A 164 15.04 -1.22 -12.32
C MET A 164 14.76 0.26 -12.08
N GLY A 165 15.52 1.08 -12.76
CA GLY A 165 15.29 2.47 -13.05
C GLY A 165 14.70 3.31 -11.90
N GLY A 166 15.14 4.49 -11.79
CA GLY A 166 14.86 5.54 -10.84
C GLY A 166 13.65 5.39 -9.90
N ARG A 167 13.76 6.08 -8.82
CA ARG A 167 12.80 6.34 -7.75
C ARG A 167 11.32 6.30 -8.18
N ARG A 168 11.01 6.76 -9.40
CA ARG A 168 9.65 6.85 -9.96
C ARG A 168 9.02 5.50 -10.30
N SER A 169 9.79 4.52 -10.80
CA SER A 169 9.26 3.20 -11.15
C SER A 169 8.84 2.41 -9.92
N ARG A 170 9.63 2.47 -8.83
CA ARG A 170 9.29 1.84 -7.55
C ARG A 170 8.02 2.40 -6.93
N GLU A 171 7.83 3.70 -7.06
CA GLU A 171 6.65 4.41 -6.54
C GLU A 171 5.39 4.04 -7.33
N ILE A 172 5.49 3.97 -8.66
CA ILE A 172 4.39 3.53 -9.52
C ILE A 172 4.01 2.09 -9.18
N ILE A 173 4.97 1.18 -9.12
CA ILE A 173 4.72 -0.22 -8.80
C ILE A 173 4.11 -0.36 -7.39
N GLY A 174 4.66 0.33 -6.38
CA GLY A 174 4.10 0.33 -5.02
C GLY A 174 2.67 0.87 -4.96
N THR A 175 2.37 1.89 -5.76
CA THR A 175 1.01 2.44 -5.87
C THR A 175 0.06 1.48 -6.57
N VAL A 176 0.48 0.86 -7.69
CA VAL A 176 -0.33 -0.14 -8.40
C VAL A 176 -0.64 -1.33 -7.49
N VAL A 177 0.34 -1.81 -6.74
CA VAL A 177 0.14 -2.90 -5.78
C VAL A 177 -0.83 -2.48 -4.66
N LEU A 178 -0.72 -1.26 -4.14
CA LEU A 178 -1.66 -0.74 -3.15
C LEU A 178 -3.09 -0.68 -3.71
N VAL A 179 -3.24 -0.21 -4.95
CA VAL A 179 -4.54 -0.18 -5.67
C VAL A 179 -5.10 -1.59 -5.82
N VAL A 180 -4.30 -2.53 -6.28
CA VAL A 180 -4.71 -3.94 -6.45
C VAL A 180 -5.12 -4.53 -5.09
N LEU A 181 -4.37 -4.24 -4.01
CA LEU A 181 -4.69 -4.72 -2.67
C LEU A 181 -6.04 -4.17 -2.18
N ILE A 182 -6.28 -2.87 -2.34
CA ILE A 182 -7.55 -2.23 -1.97
C ILE A 182 -8.71 -2.80 -2.83
N MET A 183 -8.44 -3.04 -4.12
CA MET A 183 -9.43 -3.56 -5.06
C MET A 183 -9.59 -5.09 -5.02
N THR A 184 -8.83 -5.81 -4.20
CA THR A 184 -8.93 -7.29 -4.14
C THR A 184 -10.34 -7.75 -3.80
N GLY A 185 -11.01 -7.14 -2.82
CA GLY A 185 -12.40 -7.44 -2.49
C GLY A 185 -13.35 -7.21 -3.67
N PRO A 186 -13.44 -5.97 -4.21
CA PRO A 186 -14.22 -5.67 -5.40
C PRO A 186 -13.92 -6.55 -6.62
N ILE A 187 -12.64 -6.82 -6.87
CA ILE A 187 -12.23 -7.70 -7.99
C ILE A 187 -12.79 -9.12 -7.78
N LEU A 188 -12.66 -9.67 -6.57
CA LEU A 188 -13.17 -11.01 -6.25
C LEU A 188 -14.71 -11.06 -6.34
N THR A 189 -15.41 -10.07 -5.82
CA THR A 189 -16.88 -10.00 -5.93
C THR A 189 -17.33 -9.79 -7.36
N GLY A 190 -16.64 -8.95 -8.14
CA GLY A 190 -16.93 -8.76 -9.56
C GLY A 190 -16.69 -10.03 -10.40
N ILE A 191 -15.60 -10.74 -10.15
CA ILE A 191 -15.33 -12.04 -10.77
C ILE A 191 -16.42 -13.04 -10.38
N ALA A 192 -16.82 -13.13 -9.12
CA ALA A 192 -17.87 -14.03 -8.68
C ALA A 192 -19.21 -13.71 -9.37
N ALA A 193 -19.59 -12.43 -9.46
CA ALA A 193 -20.81 -12.00 -10.16
C ALA A 193 -20.79 -12.31 -11.67
N LEU A 194 -19.65 -12.07 -12.33
CA LEU A 194 -19.47 -12.42 -13.74
C LEU A 194 -19.54 -13.95 -13.98
N LEU A 195 -19.02 -14.72 -13.04
CA LEU A 195 -19.10 -16.19 -13.09
C LEU A 195 -20.54 -16.68 -12.89
N ASP A 196 -21.30 -16.05 -12.02
CA ASP A 196 -22.71 -16.35 -11.77
C ASP A 196 -23.58 -16.02 -13.00
N GLN A 197 -23.41 -14.81 -13.58
CA GLN A 197 -24.13 -14.38 -14.79
C GLN A 197 -23.81 -15.24 -16.02
N ALA A 198 -22.62 -15.81 -16.12
CA ALA A 198 -22.22 -16.64 -17.25
C ALA A 198 -22.82 -18.06 -17.22
N GLY A 199 -23.70 -18.38 -16.25
CA GLY A 199 -24.49 -19.62 -16.22
C GLY A 199 -23.67 -20.91 -16.04
N GLY A 200 -22.43 -20.80 -15.55
CA GLY A 200 -21.58 -21.96 -15.31
C GLY A 200 -21.39 -22.22 -13.83
N ASP A 201 -21.31 -23.49 -13.43
CA ASP A 201 -20.96 -23.87 -12.09
C ASP A 201 -19.57 -23.32 -11.73
N LEU A 202 -19.48 -22.48 -10.67
CA LEU A 202 -18.24 -21.92 -10.15
C LEU A 202 -17.19 -23.01 -9.91
N TRP A 203 -17.65 -24.18 -9.45
CA TRP A 203 -16.77 -25.31 -9.20
C TRP A 203 -16.06 -25.80 -10.47
N THR A 204 -16.80 -25.99 -11.56
CA THR A 204 -16.25 -26.36 -12.86
C THR A 204 -15.19 -25.37 -13.36
N ARG A 205 -15.42 -24.07 -13.15
CA ARG A 205 -14.45 -23.04 -13.55
C ARG A 205 -13.19 -23.04 -12.67
N LEU A 206 -13.33 -23.30 -11.37
CA LEU A 206 -12.18 -23.46 -10.49
C LEU A 206 -11.34 -24.69 -10.88
N GLN A 207 -11.98 -25.78 -11.28
CA GLN A 207 -11.31 -26.98 -11.81
C GLN A 207 -10.56 -26.66 -13.12
N GLN A 208 -11.19 -25.95 -14.05
CA GLN A 208 -10.55 -25.53 -15.31
C GLN A 208 -9.34 -24.63 -15.04
N ALA A 209 -9.48 -23.63 -14.16
CA ALA A 209 -8.40 -22.75 -13.75
C ALA A 209 -7.23 -23.53 -13.11
N ALA A 210 -7.54 -24.48 -12.22
CA ALA A 210 -6.54 -25.36 -11.63
C ALA A 210 -5.84 -26.21 -12.70
N GLY A 211 -6.59 -26.76 -13.66
CA GLY A 211 -6.05 -27.51 -14.78
C GLY A 211 -5.08 -26.70 -15.65
N ILE A 212 -5.40 -25.44 -15.95
CA ILE A 212 -4.51 -24.54 -16.70
C ILE A 212 -3.26 -24.19 -15.88
N LEU A 213 -3.45 -23.79 -14.61
CA LEU A 213 -2.35 -23.39 -13.74
C LEU A 213 -1.38 -24.53 -13.44
N ALA A 214 -1.84 -25.77 -13.41
CA ALA A 214 -1.01 -26.96 -13.20
C ALA A 214 0.15 -27.06 -14.22
N TRP A 215 -0.03 -26.51 -15.43
CA TRP A 215 0.98 -26.49 -16.50
C TRP A 215 1.83 -25.20 -16.51
N THR A 216 1.68 -24.35 -15.54
CA THR A 216 2.43 -23.10 -15.43
C THR A 216 3.48 -23.18 -14.30
N PRO A 217 4.51 -22.32 -14.31
CA PRO A 217 5.46 -22.19 -13.20
C PRO A 217 4.82 -21.95 -11.84
N LEU A 218 3.59 -21.41 -11.80
CA LEU A 218 2.86 -21.08 -10.57
C LEU A 218 2.24 -22.34 -9.92
N GLY A 219 1.67 -23.24 -10.74
CA GLY A 219 0.92 -24.39 -10.25
C GLY A 219 1.67 -25.72 -10.32
N ALA A 220 2.71 -25.81 -11.14
CA ALA A 220 3.36 -27.08 -11.44
C ALA A 220 3.87 -27.83 -10.22
N ALA A 221 4.55 -27.17 -9.26
CA ALA A 221 5.04 -27.82 -8.06
C ALA A 221 3.91 -28.39 -7.19
N TRP A 222 2.73 -27.79 -7.21
CA TRP A 222 1.57 -28.14 -6.40
C TRP A 222 0.65 -29.16 -7.07
N SER A 223 0.78 -29.36 -8.41
CA SER A 223 -0.02 -30.30 -9.19
C SER A 223 0.53 -31.73 -9.21
N VAL A 224 1.80 -31.92 -8.79
CA VAL A 224 2.46 -33.24 -8.84
C VAL A 224 1.76 -34.25 -7.94
N ALA A 225 1.55 -33.91 -6.67
CA ALA A 225 0.93 -34.83 -5.72
C ALA A 225 -0.49 -35.23 -6.10
N PRO A 226 -1.40 -34.31 -6.49
CA PRO A 226 -2.72 -34.68 -7.01
C PRO A 226 -2.66 -35.56 -8.28
N SER A 227 -1.75 -35.27 -9.21
CA SER A 227 -1.59 -36.10 -10.42
C SER A 227 -1.15 -37.52 -10.08
N VAL A 228 -0.24 -37.69 -9.12
CA VAL A 228 0.16 -39.01 -8.62
C VAL A 228 -1.00 -39.72 -7.92
N ALA A 229 -1.77 -38.99 -7.09
CA ALA A 229 -2.95 -39.54 -6.40
C ALA A 229 -4.02 -40.02 -7.41
N ALA A 230 -4.16 -39.29 -8.53
CA ALA A 230 -5.05 -39.67 -9.64
C ALA A 230 -4.48 -40.79 -10.56
N GLY A 231 -3.28 -41.33 -10.31
CA GLY A 231 -2.61 -42.31 -11.15
C GLY A 231 -2.07 -41.74 -12.48
N GLN A 232 -2.03 -40.43 -12.63
CA GLN A 232 -1.60 -39.73 -13.85
C GLN A 232 -0.08 -39.46 -13.82
N TRP A 233 0.72 -40.48 -14.06
CA TRP A 233 2.18 -40.42 -13.96
C TRP A 233 2.85 -39.47 -14.96
N LEU A 234 2.34 -39.42 -16.21
CA LEU A 234 2.89 -38.56 -17.26
C LEU A 234 2.70 -37.06 -16.93
N PRO A 235 1.48 -36.58 -16.56
CA PRO A 235 1.29 -35.24 -16.05
C PRO A 235 2.14 -34.92 -14.81
N ALA A 236 2.26 -35.84 -13.85
CA ALA A 236 3.08 -35.69 -12.68
C ALA A 236 4.57 -35.46 -13.02
N LEU A 237 5.11 -36.26 -13.94
CA LEU A 237 6.47 -36.10 -14.41
C LEU A 237 6.68 -34.77 -15.13
N ALA A 238 5.78 -34.39 -16.03
CA ALA A 238 5.86 -33.13 -16.76
C ALA A 238 5.80 -31.92 -15.82
N SER A 239 4.88 -31.91 -14.85
CA SER A 239 4.78 -30.87 -13.84
C SER A 239 6.03 -30.79 -12.96
N THR A 240 6.63 -31.94 -12.61
CA THR A 240 7.91 -31.99 -11.88
C THR A 240 9.03 -31.33 -12.69
N VAL A 241 9.12 -31.62 -13.98
CA VAL A 241 10.11 -31.01 -14.88
C VAL A 241 9.89 -29.48 -14.95
N ILE A 242 8.64 -29.03 -15.12
CA ILE A 242 8.32 -27.60 -15.15
C ILE A 242 8.74 -26.94 -13.84
N ALA A 243 8.46 -27.53 -12.68
CA ALA A 243 8.83 -26.99 -11.38
C ALA A 243 10.35 -26.90 -11.21
N LEU A 244 11.10 -27.92 -11.61
CA LEU A 244 12.57 -27.92 -11.57
C LEU A 244 13.15 -26.87 -12.51
N VAL A 245 12.68 -26.80 -13.75
CA VAL A 245 13.10 -25.79 -14.73
C VAL A 245 12.82 -24.39 -14.20
N THR A 246 11.66 -24.18 -13.57
CA THR A 246 11.30 -22.88 -12.95
C THR A 246 12.32 -22.47 -11.89
N VAL A 247 12.69 -23.35 -10.97
CA VAL A 247 13.69 -23.07 -9.95
C VAL A 247 15.05 -22.75 -10.56
N VAL A 248 15.48 -23.53 -11.56
CA VAL A 248 16.76 -23.30 -12.25
C VAL A 248 16.76 -21.96 -12.99
N VAL A 249 15.70 -21.64 -13.71
CA VAL A 249 15.57 -20.37 -14.44
C VAL A 249 15.57 -19.20 -13.47
N LEU A 250 14.79 -19.26 -12.41
CA LEU A 250 14.78 -18.21 -11.38
C LEU A 250 16.16 -18.00 -10.75
N TRP A 251 16.89 -19.08 -10.48
CA TRP A 251 18.24 -19.01 -9.93
C TRP A 251 19.21 -18.33 -10.91
N ILE A 252 19.21 -18.72 -12.18
CA ILE A 252 20.08 -18.15 -13.22
C ILE A 252 19.76 -16.68 -13.45
N VAL A 253 18.48 -16.34 -13.57
CA VAL A 253 18.06 -14.95 -13.79
C VAL A 253 18.46 -14.09 -12.59
N TRP A 254 18.27 -14.58 -11.37
CA TRP A 254 18.65 -13.87 -10.15
C TRP A 254 20.17 -13.65 -10.07
N ASP A 255 21.00 -14.66 -10.44
CA ASP A 255 22.46 -14.51 -10.50
C ASP A 255 22.89 -13.37 -11.44
N ARG A 256 22.26 -13.29 -12.63
CA ARG A 256 22.52 -12.22 -13.61
C ARG A 256 22.10 -10.84 -13.08
N VAL A 257 20.96 -10.76 -12.41
CA VAL A 257 20.45 -9.50 -11.82
C VAL A 257 21.39 -9.00 -10.72
N ILE A 258 21.87 -9.87 -9.84
CA ILE A 258 22.85 -9.49 -8.81
C ILE A 258 24.16 -8.99 -9.44
N GLU A 259 24.64 -9.63 -10.49
CA GLU A 259 25.85 -9.21 -11.21
C GLU A 259 25.74 -7.76 -11.70
N THR A 260 24.62 -7.43 -12.35
CA THR A 260 24.37 -6.07 -12.84
C THR A 260 24.17 -5.05 -11.72
N ALA A 261 23.51 -5.45 -10.62
CA ALA A 261 23.25 -4.55 -9.49
C ALA A 261 24.52 -4.17 -8.72
N VAL A 262 25.52 -5.05 -8.64
CA VAL A 262 26.78 -4.81 -7.94
C VAL A 262 27.77 -4.03 -8.82
N SER A 263 27.75 -4.25 -10.14
CA SER A 263 28.70 -3.64 -11.09
C SER A 263 28.30 -2.25 -11.58
N SER A 264 27.02 -1.85 -11.45
CA SER A 264 26.54 -0.55 -11.95
C SER A 264 26.49 0.49 -10.83
N PRO A 265 27.26 1.61 -10.94
CA PRO A 265 27.11 2.72 -10.01
C PRO A 265 25.69 3.28 -10.07
N ARG A 266 25.04 3.46 -8.93
CA ARG A 266 23.75 4.14 -8.86
C ARG A 266 23.90 5.58 -9.35
N GLN A 267 23.71 5.81 -10.65
CA GLN A 267 23.63 7.16 -11.19
C GLN A 267 22.37 7.84 -10.64
N ARG A 268 22.57 8.81 -9.75
CA ARG A 268 21.52 9.79 -9.44
C ARG A 268 21.35 10.65 -10.70
N ALA A 269 20.30 10.41 -11.47
CA ALA A 269 19.89 11.31 -12.53
C ALA A 269 19.52 12.67 -11.91
N THR A 270 20.45 13.59 -11.88
CA THR A 270 20.20 15.00 -11.58
C THR A 270 19.54 15.59 -12.82
N ARG A 271 18.23 15.86 -12.73
CA ARG A 271 17.50 16.55 -13.78
C ARG A 271 17.94 18.01 -13.76
N THR A 272 18.75 18.42 -14.72
CA THR A 272 19.11 19.81 -14.93
C THR A 272 17.88 20.58 -15.42
N VAL A 273 17.47 21.57 -14.64
CA VAL A 273 16.45 22.53 -15.09
C VAL A 273 17.13 23.52 -16.04
N ALA A 274 16.55 23.72 -17.23
CA ALA A 274 17.09 24.68 -18.18
C ALA A 274 17.13 26.09 -17.55
N ALA A 275 18.27 26.75 -17.66
CA ALA A 275 18.45 28.10 -17.12
C ALA A 275 17.37 29.05 -17.64
N GLY A 276 16.79 29.86 -16.75
CA GLY A 276 15.78 30.86 -17.09
C GLY A 276 14.31 30.39 -17.08
N LYS A 277 14.01 29.08 -16.89
CA LYS A 277 12.62 28.60 -16.78
C LYS A 277 12.19 28.52 -15.32
N LEU A 278 11.40 29.49 -14.85
CA LEU A 278 10.89 29.55 -13.47
C LEU A 278 9.71 28.59 -13.20
N GLY A 279 9.15 27.94 -14.24
CA GLY A 279 7.98 27.07 -14.10
C GLY A 279 6.79 27.75 -13.40
N LEU A 280 6.18 27.10 -12.41
CA LEU A 280 5.04 27.68 -11.67
C LEU A 280 5.40 28.96 -10.91
N PHE A 281 6.68 29.16 -10.52
CA PHE A 281 7.12 30.40 -9.86
C PHE A 281 7.05 31.62 -10.79
N GLY A 282 7.07 31.43 -12.12
CA GLY A 282 6.89 32.49 -13.09
C GLY A 282 5.43 32.81 -13.42
N VAL A 283 4.49 31.98 -13.00
CA VAL A 283 3.05 32.12 -13.28
C VAL A 283 2.29 32.65 -12.05
N MET A 284 2.71 32.24 -10.85
CA MET A 284 2.06 32.63 -9.60
C MET A 284 2.40 34.08 -9.21
N PRO A 285 1.53 34.76 -8.42
CA PRO A 285 1.79 36.11 -7.94
C PRO A 285 3.13 36.25 -7.24
N THR A 286 3.79 37.40 -7.40
CA THR A 286 5.04 37.68 -6.67
C THR A 286 4.78 37.84 -5.18
N GLY A 287 5.74 37.40 -4.34
CA GLY A 287 5.65 37.49 -2.87
C GLY A 287 5.54 36.14 -2.16
N GLY A 288 5.43 36.19 -0.84
CA GLY A 288 5.47 34.98 0.00
C GLY A 288 4.35 33.98 -0.28
N VAL A 289 3.12 34.47 -0.51
CA VAL A 289 1.96 33.62 -0.86
C VAL A 289 2.19 32.90 -2.18
N GLY A 290 2.55 33.63 -3.23
CA GLY A 290 2.73 33.02 -4.56
C GLY A 290 3.93 32.06 -4.60
N ALA A 291 5.02 32.37 -3.93
CA ALA A 291 6.18 31.49 -3.82
C ALA A 291 5.81 30.17 -3.13
N THR A 292 5.09 30.22 -2.00
CA THR A 292 4.65 29.03 -1.28
C THR A 292 3.60 28.26 -2.05
N TRP A 293 2.67 28.96 -2.75
CA TRP A 293 1.68 28.37 -3.62
C TRP A 293 2.34 27.58 -4.76
N ALA A 294 3.27 28.21 -5.49
CA ALA A 294 4.01 27.55 -6.59
C ALA A 294 4.76 26.30 -6.08
N ARG A 295 5.39 26.39 -4.91
CA ARG A 295 6.10 25.28 -4.27
C ARG A 295 5.14 24.16 -3.89
N SER A 296 4.06 24.48 -3.18
CA SER A 296 3.08 23.51 -2.71
C SER A 296 2.41 22.79 -3.90
N LEU A 297 1.94 23.55 -4.90
CA LEU A 297 1.32 22.98 -6.10
C LEU A 297 2.33 22.11 -6.89
N SER A 298 3.60 22.52 -6.97
CA SER A 298 4.65 21.67 -7.55
C SER A 298 4.82 20.36 -6.77
N GLY A 299 4.70 20.39 -5.45
CA GLY A 299 4.68 19.20 -4.60
C GLY A 299 3.51 18.28 -4.94
N TRP A 300 2.29 18.80 -4.96
CA TRP A 300 1.10 18.02 -5.30
C TRP A 300 1.17 17.37 -6.69
N LEU A 301 1.77 18.03 -7.68
CA LEU A 301 1.85 17.52 -9.05
C LEU A 301 3.08 16.65 -9.35
N ARG A 302 4.12 16.68 -8.50
CA ARG A 302 5.41 16.05 -8.80
C ARG A 302 5.96 15.16 -7.69
N ASP A 303 5.60 15.40 -6.43
CA ASP A 303 6.07 14.56 -5.33
C ASP A 303 5.20 13.30 -5.26
N PRO A 304 5.79 12.13 -5.40
CA PRO A 304 5.07 10.87 -5.41
C PRO A 304 4.30 10.57 -4.13
N ARG A 305 4.66 11.19 -3.01
CA ARG A 305 3.93 11.06 -1.74
C ARG A 305 2.53 11.65 -1.84
N TYR A 306 2.37 12.79 -2.54
CA TYR A 306 1.08 13.41 -2.84
C TYR A 306 0.36 12.69 -3.99
N LEU A 307 1.08 12.35 -5.08
CA LEU A 307 0.50 11.68 -6.24
C LEU A 307 -0.16 10.34 -5.87
N ARG A 308 0.42 9.61 -4.91
CA ARG A 308 -0.16 8.37 -4.39
C ARG A 308 -1.54 8.59 -3.77
N GLN A 309 -1.71 9.66 -3.00
CA GLN A 309 -3.00 10.01 -2.41
C GLN A 309 -4.03 10.32 -3.50
N LEU A 310 -3.62 11.08 -4.53
CA LEU A 310 -4.48 11.40 -5.67
C LEU A 310 -4.94 10.16 -6.45
N ILE A 311 -4.16 9.08 -6.46
CA ILE A 311 -4.56 7.81 -7.10
C ILE A 311 -5.53 7.03 -6.20
N VAL A 312 -5.34 7.05 -4.88
CA VAL A 312 -6.17 6.29 -3.93
C VAL A 312 -7.55 6.92 -3.75
N ILE A 313 -7.66 8.25 -3.79
CA ILE A 313 -8.92 8.96 -3.55
C ILE A 313 -10.05 8.56 -4.52
N PRO A 314 -9.86 8.48 -5.84
CA PRO A 314 -10.90 8.02 -6.77
C PRO A 314 -11.31 6.55 -6.59
N LEU A 315 -10.54 5.76 -5.84
CA LEU A 315 -10.89 4.37 -5.58
C LEU A 315 -12.07 4.21 -4.61
N PHE A 316 -12.38 5.22 -3.79
CA PHE A 316 -13.53 5.14 -2.88
C PHE A 316 -14.86 4.93 -3.61
N PRO A 317 -15.26 5.76 -4.59
CA PRO A 317 -16.47 5.48 -5.34
C PRO A 317 -16.39 4.14 -6.10
N VAL A 318 -15.25 3.79 -6.67
CA VAL A 318 -15.08 2.48 -7.34
C VAL A 318 -15.30 1.33 -6.35
N LEU A 319 -14.69 1.38 -5.16
CA LEU A 319 -14.86 0.38 -4.12
C LEU A 319 -16.32 0.22 -3.73
N PHE A 320 -17.02 1.33 -3.48
CA PHE A 320 -18.40 1.29 -3.02
C PHE A 320 -19.39 0.91 -4.13
N ALA A 321 -19.11 1.25 -5.39
CA ALA A 321 -19.88 0.75 -6.53
C ALA A 321 -19.84 -0.78 -6.62
N PHE A 322 -18.68 -1.39 -6.39
CA PHE A 322 -18.52 -2.86 -6.42
C PHE A 322 -19.10 -3.57 -5.20
N THR A 323 -19.11 -2.93 -4.02
CA THR A 323 -19.56 -3.58 -2.77
C THR A 323 -21.03 -3.36 -2.47
N GLY A 324 -21.61 -2.27 -2.92
CA GLY A 324 -22.99 -1.89 -2.59
C GLY A 324 -23.85 -1.46 -3.78
N GLY A 325 -23.32 -1.54 -5.01
CA GLY A 325 -23.98 -1.03 -6.21
C GLY A 325 -23.86 0.49 -6.37
N THR A 326 -24.16 0.98 -7.55
CA THR A 326 -24.10 2.42 -7.90
C THR A 326 -25.26 3.24 -7.31
N ASP A 327 -26.33 2.59 -6.90
CA ASP A 327 -27.52 3.12 -6.20
C ASP A 327 -27.38 3.04 -4.67
N GLY A 328 -26.31 2.44 -4.18
CA GLY A 328 -26.05 2.27 -2.76
C GLY A 328 -25.68 3.59 -2.05
N PHE A 329 -26.15 3.75 -0.82
CA PHE A 329 -25.85 4.92 0.03
C PHE A 329 -24.35 5.21 0.15
N MET A 330 -23.51 4.16 0.29
CA MET A 330 -22.05 4.31 0.40
C MET A 330 -21.43 4.87 -0.87
N PHE A 331 -21.97 4.51 -2.05
CA PHE A 331 -21.52 5.08 -3.31
C PHE A 331 -21.84 6.57 -3.37
N LEU A 332 -23.05 6.97 -2.97
CA LEU A 332 -23.48 8.37 -2.97
C LEU A 332 -22.63 9.26 -2.04
N ILE A 333 -22.27 8.77 -0.84
CA ILE A 333 -21.46 9.54 0.11
C ILE A 333 -19.95 9.42 -0.12
N SER A 334 -19.50 8.63 -1.08
CA SER A 334 -18.08 8.42 -1.37
C SER A 334 -17.28 9.70 -1.64
N PRO A 335 -17.83 10.77 -2.27
CA PRO A 335 -17.14 12.04 -2.42
C PRO A 335 -16.82 12.73 -1.10
N VAL A 336 -17.67 12.55 -0.08
CA VAL A 336 -17.46 13.12 1.28
C VAL A 336 -16.31 12.41 1.98
N LEU A 337 -16.27 11.07 1.87
CA LEU A 337 -15.16 10.28 2.39
C LEU A 337 -13.85 10.56 1.65
N ALA A 338 -13.92 10.69 0.34
CA ALA A 338 -12.78 11.09 -0.50
C ALA A 338 -12.24 12.48 -0.09
N ALA A 339 -13.13 13.43 0.20
CA ALA A 339 -12.78 14.77 0.67
C ALA A 339 -12.09 14.73 2.05
N LEU A 340 -12.57 13.90 2.98
CA LEU A 340 -11.96 13.71 4.30
C LEU A 340 -10.52 13.19 4.17
N VAL A 341 -10.30 12.17 3.34
CA VAL A 341 -8.97 11.61 3.10
C VAL A 341 -8.06 12.63 2.40
N MET A 342 -8.59 13.35 1.41
CA MET A 342 -7.84 14.40 0.70
C MET A 342 -7.38 15.52 1.63
N ALA A 343 -8.25 15.98 2.51
CA ALA A 343 -7.94 17.02 3.49
C ALA A 343 -6.88 16.55 4.50
N ALA A 344 -7.01 15.29 4.96
CA ALA A 344 -6.13 14.73 5.98
C ALA A 344 -4.66 14.62 5.55
N VAL A 345 -4.34 14.64 4.26
CA VAL A 345 -2.95 14.61 3.77
C VAL A 345 -2.12 15.76 4.33
N GLY A 346 -2.74 16.91 4.55
CA GLY A 346 -2.09 18.13 5.04
C GLY A 346 -1.81 18.17 6.55
N TYR A 347 -2.23 17.18 7.36
CA TYR A 347 -2.18 17.26 8.83
C TYR A 347 -0.77 17.54 9.41
N ALA A 348 0.27 17.16 8.70
CA ALA A 348 1.67 17.37 9.05
C ALA A 348 2.52 17.74 7.81
N ASP A 349 2.01 18.62 6.93
CA ASP A 349 2.61 18.93 5.64
C ASP A 349 4.02 19.53 5.73
N VAL A 350 4.35 20.21 6.84
CA VAL A 350 5.71 20.71 7.13
C VAL A 350 6.72 19.56 7.17
N SER A 351 6.31 18.37 7.60
CA SER A 351 7.17 17.19 7.63
C SER A 351 7.61 16.74 6.23
N PHE A 352 6.79 16.98 5.20
CA PHE A 352 7.15 16.66 3.81
C PHE A 352 8.25 17.56 3.25
N ASP A 353 8.40 18.77 3.78
CA ASP A 353 9.52 19.66 3.43
C ASP A 353 10.85 19.15 4.03
N GLY A 354 10.79 18.41 5.13
CA GLY A 354 12.00 17.93 5.82
C GLY A 354 12.92 19.09 6.21
N THR A 355 14.22 18.91 6.03
CA THR A 355 15.22 19.96 6.35
C THR A 355 15.13 21.20 5.45
N ALA A 356 14.47 21.10 4.27
CA ALA A 356 14.22 22.26 3.40
C ALA A 356 13.26 23.28 4.03
N PHE A 357 12.49 22.90 5.08
CA PHE A 357 11.71 23.85 5.89
C PHE A 357 12.59 24.97 6.48
N GLY A 358 13.87 24.68 6.78
CA GLY A 358 14.82 25.68 7.25
C GLY A 358 15.05 26.82 6.25
N THR A 359 15.00 26.55 4.93
CA THR A 359 15.11 27.62 3.92
C THR A 359 13.88 28.52 3.92
N THR A 360 12.68 27.96 4.15
CA THR A 360 11.43 28.74 4.27
C THR A 360 11.50 29.70 5.46
N LEU A 361 12.01 29.23 6.61
CA LEU A 361 12.20 30.09 7.77
C LEU A 361 13.24 31.20 7.50
N ALA A 362 14.34 30.87 6.81
CA ALA A 362 15.41 31.81 6.49
C ALA A 362 14.99 32.92 5.50
N THR A 363 13.97 32.67 4.65
CA THR A 363 13.43 33.68 3.72
C THR A 363 12.58 34.76 4.38
N GLY A 364 12.19 34.60 5.64
CA GLY A 364 11.35 35.55 6.37
C GLY A 364 9.90 35.63 5.85
N ILE A 365 9.42 34.64 5.12
CA ILE A 365 8.02 34.56 4.68
C ILE A 365 7.14 34.48 5.93
N SER A 366 6.10 35.36 6.00
CA SER A 366 5.17 35.34 7.13
C SER A 366 4.42 34.02 7.22
N GLY A 367 4.13 33.56 8.43
CA GLY A 367 3.41 32.32 8.66
C GLY A 367 2.05 32.27 7.98
N ARG A 368 1.34 33.40 7.89
CA ARG A 368 0.07 33.52 7.15
C ARG A 368 0.27 33.30 5.65
N ALA A 369 1.31 33.88 5.07
CA ALA A 369 1.62 33.68 3.66
C ALA A 369 1.99 32.23 3.34
N ASP A 370 2.74 31.57 4.23
CA ASP A 370 3.07 30.16 4.08
C ASP A 370 1.81 29.26 4.18
N ARG A 371 0.96 29.46 5.19
CA ARG A 371 -0.27 28.67 5.34
C ARG A 371 -1.24 28.88 4.17
N LEU A 372 -1.46 30.13 3.74
CA LEU A 372 -2.32 30.44 2.61
C LEU A 372 -1.80 29.83 1.30
N GLY A 373 -0.49 29.94 1.03
CA GLY A 373 0.10 29.37 -0.17
C GLY A 373 -0.02 27.83 -0.20
N ARG A 374 0.15 27.14 0.92
CA ARG A 374 -0.06 25.69 1.02
C ARG A 374 -1.51 25.29 0.80
N LEU A 375 -2.45 26.02 1.41
CA LEU A 375 -3.88 25.80 1.24
C LEU A 375 -4.28 25.98 -0.23
N LEU A 376 -3.85 27.05 -0.88
CA LEU A 376 -4.13 27.29 -2.31
C LEU A 376 -3.54 26.18 -3.20
N GLY A 377 -2.32 25.71 -2.90
CA GLY A 377 -1.72 24.59 -3.61
C GLY A 377 -2.52 23.29 -3.50
N ALA A 378 -3.01 22.96 -2.30
CA ALA A 378 -3.86 21.80 -2.06
C ALA A 378 -5.26 21.97 -2.69
N ALA A 379 -5.86 23.17 -2.58
CA ALA A 379 -7.18 23.47 -3.12
C ALA A 379 -7.21 23.42 -4.66
N CYS A 380 -6.15 23.87 -5.34
CA CYS A 380 -6.04 23.76 -6.79
C CYS A 380 -6.17 22.33 -7.33
N VAL A 381 -5.83 21.34 -6.51
CA VAL A 381 -5.92 19.93 -6.88
C VAL A 381 -7.17 19.30 -6.26
N GLY A 382 -7.42 19.52 -4.96
CA GLY A 382 -8.46 18.84 -4.22
C GLY A 382 -9.86 19.29 -4.60
N VAL A 383 -10.10 20.59 -4.79
CA VAL A 383 -11.45 21.10 -5.13
C VAL A 383 -11.92 20.56 -6.49
N PRO A 384 -11.14 20.63 -7.58
CA PRO A 384 -11.54 20.04 -8.85
C PRO A 384 -11.71 18.53 -8.78
N LEU A 385 -10.82 17.81 -8.09
CA LEU A 385 -10.89 16.36 -7.98
C LEU A 385 -12.15 15.90 -7.24
N ILE A 386 -12.45 16.49 -6.09
CA ILE A 386 -13.64 16.13 -5.29
C ILE A 386 -14.91 16.56 -6.01
N GLY A 387 -14.92 17.73 -6.66
CA GLY A 387 -16.03 18.16 -7.49
C GLY A 387 -16.31 17.20 -8.65
N LEU A 388 -15.25 16.74 -9.34
CA LEU A 388 -15.37 15.75 -10.40
C LEU A 388 -15.92 14.41 -9.89
N ILE A 389 -15.44 13.93 -8.73
CA ILE A 389 -15.92 12.70 -8.11
C ILE A 389 -17.42 12.85 -7.74
N ALA A 390 -17.82 13.97 -7.14
CA ALA A 390 -19.23 14.20 -6.76
C ALA A 390 -20.16 14.25 -7.99
N VAL A 391 -19.74 14.91 -9.06
CA VAL A 391 -20.52 14.93 -10.32
C VAL A 391 -20.55 13.53 -10.94
N ALA A 392 -19.42 12.84 -11.00
CA ALA A 392 -19.35 11.49 -11.57
C ALA A 392 -20.24 10.51 -10.81
N THR A 393 -20.24 10.54 -9.47
CA THR A 393 -21.11 9.67 -8.66
C THR A 393 -22.60 9.99 -8.87
N ALA A 394 -22.96 11.27 -8.95
CA ALA A 394 -24.35 11.68 -9.22
C ALA A 394 -24.83 11.25 -10.62
N VAL A 395 -23.96 11.34 -11.64
CA VAL A 395 -24.30 10.90 -13.00
C VAL A 395 -24.44 9.37 -13.07
N VAL A 396 -23.52 8.63 -12.45
CA VAL A 396 -23.51 7.16 -12.49
C VAL A 396 -24.66 6.58 -11.68
N SER A 397 -25.01 7.16 -10.52
CA SER A 397 -26.17 6.74 -9.73
C SER A 397 -27.53 7.12 -10.36
N GLY A 398 -27.53 8.05 -11.34
CA GLY A 398 -28.76 8.63 -11.85
C GLY A 398 -29.46 9.60 -10.89
N ASP A 399 -28.83 9.92 -9.76
CA ASP A 399 -29.41 10.70 -8.66
C ASP A 399 -28.83 12.12 -8.61
N ALA A 400 -29.15 12.90 -9.60
CA ALA A 400 -28.72 14.30 -9.69
C ALA A 400 -29.39 15.20 -8.62
N ALA A 401 -30.50 14.76 -8.03
CA ALA A 401 -31.23 15.57 -7.04
C ALA A 401 -30.42 15.75 -5.75
N HIS A 402 -29.63 14.78 -5.35
CA HIS A 402 -28.77 14.83 -4.15
C HIS A 402 -27.38 15.49 -4.42
N LEU A 403 -27.04 15.84 -5.66
CA LEU A 403 -25.75 16.45 -6.01
C LEU A 403 -25.42 17.69 -5.18
N PRO A 404 -26.35 18.67 -4.97
CA PRO A 404 -26.03 19.84 -4.14
C PRO A 404 -25.67 19.48 -2.70
N ALA A 405 -26.38 18.50 -2.11
CA ALA A 405 -26.13 18.03 -0.76
C ALA A 405 -24.76 17.36 -0.61
N VAL A 406 -24.45 16.43 -1.51
CA VAL A 406 -23.17 15.68 -1.51
C VAL A 406 -21.99 16.62 -1.79
N LEU A 407 -22.14 17.51 -2.77
CA LEU A 407 -21.10 18.50 -3.10
C LEU A 407 -20.88 19.48 -1.94
N GLY A 408 -21.95 19.92 -1.29
CA GLY A 408 -21.88 20.80 -0.13
C GLY A 408 -21.17 20.15 1.05
N ALA A 409 -21.55 18.93 1.40
CA ALA A 409 -20.88 18.17 2.45
C ALA A 409 -19.40 17.90 2.12
N ALA A 410 -19.11 17.51 0.87
CA ALA A 410 -17.75 17.21 0.44
C ALA A 410 -16.84 18.45 0.44
N LEU A 411 -17.32 19.60 -0.09
CA LEU A 411 -16.58 20.87 -0.05
C LEU A 411 -16.42 21.38 1.38
N GLY A 412 -17.46 21.23 2.22
CA GLY A 412 -17.41 21.60 3.63
C GLY A 412 -16.32 20.82 4.37
N VAL A 413 -16.27 19.51 4.20
CA VAL A 413 -15.23 18.64 4.77
C VAL A 413 -13.84 19.01 4.24
N LEU A 414 -13.70 19.24 2.94
CA LEU A 414 -12.43 19.56 2.30
C LEU A 414 -11.86 20.89 2.81
N LEU A 415 -12.67 21.95 2.81
CA LEU A 415 -12.25 23.29 3.22
C LEU A 415 -12.00 23.36 4.73
N ALA A 416 -12.90 22.80 5.55
CA ALA A 416 -12.70 22.72 6.99
C ALA A 416 -11.44 21.90 7.33
N GLY A 417 -11.21 20.82 6.58
CA GLY A 417 -10.01 20.01 6.72
C GLY A 417 -8.73 20.78 6.38
N TYR A 418 -8.72 21.58 5.34
CA TYR A 418 -7.57 22.44 5.03
C TYR A 418 -7.31 23.46 6.13
N GLY A 419 -8.37 24.03 6.73
CA GLY A 419 -8.25 24.92 7.88
C GLY A 419 -7.66 24.22 9.11
N ALA A 420 -8.18 23.06 9.46
CA ALA A 420 -7.66 22.24 10.57
C ALA A 420 -6.21 21.82 10.33
N CYS A 421 -5.86 21.44 9.11
CA CYS A 421 -4.50 21.05 8.73
C CYS A 421 -3.52 22.24 8.74
N ALA A 422 -3.97 23.45 8.43
CA ALA A 422 -3.14 24.64 8.56
C ALA A 422 -2.68 24.88 10.01
N VAL A 423 -3.52 24.53 10.99
CA VAL A 423 -3.20 24.61 12.41
C VAL A 423 -2.39 23.40 12.87
N SER A 424 -2.84 22.18 12.56
CA SER A 424 -2.19 20.95 13.03
C SER A 424 -0.75 20.82 12.53
N SER A 425 -0.48 21.16 11.27
CA SER A 425 0.86 21.11 10.70
C SER A 425 1.80 22.21 11.22
N ALA A 426 1.28 23.23 11.90
CA ALA A 426 2.07 24.21 12.66
C ALA A 426 2.45 23.72 14.07
N LEU A 427 1.88 22.61 14.52
CA LEU A 427 2.11 22.03 15.86
C LEU A 427 2.76 20.65 15.80
N ILE A 428 2.43 19.89 14.75
CA ILE A 428 2.76 18.47 14.63
C ILE A 428 3.74 18.27 13.48
N VAL A 429 4.86 17.64 13.77
CA VAL A 429 5.78 17.07 12.77
C VAL A 429 5.96 15.59 13.06
N THR A 430 5.95 14.80 12.01
CA THR A 430 6.09 13.34 12.07
C THR A 430 7.22 12.90 11.15
N PRO A 431 7.95 11.83 11.48
CA PRO A 431 8.86 11.21 10.54
C PRO A 431 8.07 10.75 9.31
N VAL A 432 8.45 11.24 8.13
CA VAL A 432 7.82 10.87 6.86
C VAL A 432 8.82 10.14 5.97
N PRO A 433 8.40 9.15 5.18
CA PRO A 433 9.29 8.48 4.23
C PRO A 433 9.92 9.48 3.27
N ALA A 434 11.18 9.26 2.92
CA ALA A 434 11.82 10.09 1.90
C ALA A 434 11.08 9.91 0.55
N PRO A 435 11.08 10.96 -0.32
CA PRO A 435 10.52 10.79 -1.65
C PRO A 435 11.21 9.61 -2.36
N GLY A 436 10.47 8.59 -2.84
CA GLY A 436 10.97 7.36 -3.44
C GLY A 436 11.12 6.16 -2.52
N ASP A 437 10.80 6.32 -1.23
CA ASP A 437 10.66 5.18 -0.33
C ASP A 437 9.32 4.45 -0.56
N SER A 438 9.29 3.16 -0.19
CA SER A 438 8.04 2.39 -0.20
C SER A 438 6.96 3.05 0.66
N PRO A 439 5.68 3.01 0.24
CA PRO A 439 4.54 3.49 1.04
C PRO A 439 4.45 2.82 2.42
N PHE A 440 4.92 1.59 2.49
CA PHE A 440 4.84 0.72 3.68
C PHE A 440 6.11 0.75 4.53
N LYS A 441 7.11 1.57 4.13
CA LYS A 441 8.34 1.69 4.93
C LYS A 441 8.03 2.36 6.27
N SER A 442 8.25 1.64 7.36
CA SER A 442 8.21 2.25 8.69
C SER A 442 9.39 3.22 8.83
N THR A 443 9.08 4.47 9.16
CA THR A 443 10.10 5.47 9.43
C THR A 443 10.55 5.36 10.89
N PRO A 444 11.86 5.26 11.17
CA PRO A 444 12.35 5.26 12.54
C PRO A 444 11.87 6.52 13.28
N GLY A 445 11.40 6.36 14.53
CA GLY A 445 10.85 7.47 15.32
C GLY A 445 9.34 7.67 15.20
N GLN A 446 8.63 6.90 14.37
CA GLN A 446 7.17 6.90 14.31
C GLN A 446 6.62 6.23 15.59
N ASN A 447 5.89 6.97 16.40
CA ASN A 447 5.24 6.49 17.63
C ASN A 447 3.74 6.29 17.39
N SER A 448 3.15 5.30 18.08
CA SER A 448 1.69 5.05 18.05
C SER A 448 0.86 6.27 18.44
N ILE A 449 1.38 7.12 19.33
CA ILE A 449 0.76 8.39 19.73
C ILE A 449 0.61 9.33 18.53
N MET A 450 1.59 9.40 17.64
CA MET A 450 1.51 10.23 16.42
C MET A 450 0.43 9.71 15.46
N GLY A 451 0.24 8.39 15.38
CA GLY A 451 -0.89 7.79 14.66
C GLY A 451 -2.24 8.19 15.27
N LEU A 452 -2.33 8.25 16.59
CA LEU A 452 -3.55 8.65 17.29
C LEU A 452 -3.91 10.13 17.02
N LEU A 453 -2.91 11.02 16.92
CA LEU A 453 -3.13 12.44 16.61
C LEU A 453 -3.81 12.65 15.25
N VAL A 454 -3.61 11.77 14.29
CA VAL A 454 -4.32 11.83 13.00
C VAL A 454 -5.83 11.68 13.21
N PHE A 455 -6.25 10.75 14.07
CA PHE A 455 -7.67 10.56 14.37
C PHE A 455 -8.28 11.76 15.09
N VAL A 456 -7.49 12.44 15.96
CA VAL A 456 -7.93 13.69 16.59
C VAL A 456 -8.16 14.78 15.54
N VAL A 457 -7.25 14.91 14.58
CA VAL A 457 -7.42 15.87 13.47
C VAL A 457 -8.66 15.51 12.63
N TRP A 458 -8.88 14.23 12.31
CA TRP A 458 -10.08 13.78 11.58
C TRP A 458 -11.37 14.08 12.36
N ALA A 459 -11.39 13.81 13.66
CA ALA A 459 -12.54 14.13 14.50
C ALA A 459 -12.83 15.65 14.50
N ALA A 460 -11.78 16.48 14.60
CA ALA A 460 -11.92 17.93 14.49
C ALA A 460 -12.46 18.36 13.12
N VAL A 461 -11.98 17.77 12.02
CA VAL A 461 -12.48 18.05 10.66
C VAL A 461 -13.96 17.70 10.56
N ILE A 462 -14.38 16.53 11.03
CA ILE A 462 -15.78 16.11 11.02
C ILE A 462 -16.64 17.08 11.85
N ALA A 463 -16.20 17.44 13.07
CA ALA A 463 -16.92 18.35 13.94
C ALA A 463 -17.10 19.75 13.30
N LEU A 464 -16.04 20.30 12.69
CA LEU A 464 -16.08 21.59 12.01
C LEU A 464 -16.92 21.55 10.72
N SER A 465 -17.15 20.37 10.16
CA SER A 465 -17.95 20.19 8.94
C SER A 465 -19.44 19.91 9.21
N LEU A 466 -19.85 19.74 10.47
CA LEU A 466 -21.26 19.47 10.83
C LEU A 466 -22.26 20.44 10.23
N PRO A 467 -21.99 21.77 10.13
CA PRO A 467 -22.91 22.70 9.49
C PRO A 467 -23.25 22.36 8.03
N ALA A 468 -22.37 21.65 7.31
CA ALA A 468 -22.61 21.17 5.96
C ALA A 468 -23.16 19.72 5.94
N ILE A 469 -22.64 18.87 6.82
CA ILE A 469 -23.03 17.45 6.89
C ILE A 469 -24.48 17.29 7.37
N VAL A 470 -24.90 18.03 8.38
CA VAL A 470 -26.25 17.89 8.95
C VAL A 470 -27.35 18.18 7.91
N PRO A 471 -27.34 19.30 7.17
CA PRO A 471 -28.32 19.53 6.11
C PRO A 471 -28.25 18.49 4.98
N ALA A 472 -27.05 17.99 4.64
CA ALA A 472 -26.91 16.95 3.65
C ALA A 472 -27.55 15.62 4.09
N VAL A 473 -27.42 15.25 5.38
CA VAL A 473 -28.12 14.09 5.95
C VAL A 473 -29.63 14.30 5.96
N VAL A 474 -30.11 15.51 6.32
CA VAL A 474 -31.54 15.81 6.28
C VAL A 474 -32.08 15.69 4.85
N ASN A 475 -31.36 16.21 3.84
CA ASN A 475 -31.72 16.04 2.42
C ASN A 475 -31.80 14.54 2.06
N ALA A 476 -30.81 13.73 2.46
CA ALA A 476 -30.79 12.29 2.15
C ALA A 476 -31.97 11.52 2.80
N VAL A 477 -32.48 11.99 3.94
CA VAL A 477 -33.61 11.36 4.65
C VAL A 477 -34.96 11.85 4.14
N THR A 478 -35.08 13.15 3.86
CA THR A 478 -36.37 13.78 3.50
C THR A 478 -36.61 13.84 2.00
N GLY A 479 -35.56 13.78 1.18
CA GLY A 479 -35.61 14.02 -0.26
C GLY A 479 -35.86 15.49 -0.65
N ASP A 480 -35.96 16.40 0.33
CA ASP A 480 -36.23 17.81 0.08
C ASP A 480 -35.00 18.55 -0.47
N ALA A 481 -35.10 19.02 -1.70
CA ALA A 481 -34.00 19.71 -2.40
C ALA A 481 -33.52 20.98 -1.68
N MET A 482 -34.37 21.66 -0.90
CA MET A 482 -34.00 22.84 -0.13
C MET A 482 -32.83 22.53 0.81
N TRP A 483 -32.86 21.42 1.50
CA TRP A 483 -31.75 21.00 2.40
C TRP A 483 -30.47 20.72 1.65
N GLY A 484 -30.55 20.26 0.39
CA GLY A 484 -29.38 20.10 -0.48
C GLY A 484 -28.69 21.41 -0.76
N TRP A 485 -29.44 22.44 -1.10
CA TRP A 485 -28.90 23.79 -1.33
C TRP A 485 -28.38 24.45 -0.05
N ILE A 486 -29.04 24.23 1.09
CA ILE A 486 -28.55 24.67 2.40
C ILE A 486 -27.21 24.00 2.71
N ALA A 487 -27.07 22.70 2.45
CA ALA A 487 -25.82 21.98 2.63
C ALA A 487 -24.70 22.57 1.76
N LEU A 488 -24.99 22.89 0.50
CA LEU A 488 -24.03 23.49 -0.41
C LEU A 488 -23.59 24.88 0.08
N ALA A 489 -24.54 25.74 0.42
CA ALA A 489 -24.26 27.08 0.93
C ALA A 489 -23.44 27.01 2.25
N ALA A 490 -23.87 26.16 3.18
CA ALA A 490 -23.16 25.95 4.45
C ALA A 490 -21.75 25.40 4.21
N GLY A 491 -21.60 24.39 3.33
CA GLY A 491 -20.29 23.78 3.05
C GLY A 491 -19.29 24.78 2.48
N VAL A 492 -19.70 25.60 1.53
CA VAL A 492 -18.86 26.64 0.94
C VAL A 492 -18.57 27.75 1.95
N VAL A 493 -19.59 28.31 2.62
CA VAL A 493 -19.43 29.49 3.50
C VAL A 493 -18.69 29.11 4.79
N PHE A 494 -19.20 28.13 5.56
CA PHE A 494 -18.55 27.72 6.80
C PHE A 494 -17.19 27.06 6.54
N GLY A 495 -17.07 26.27 5.48
CA GLY A 495 -15.79 25.69 5.09
C GLY A 495 -14.75 26.75 4.77
N ALA A 496 -15.11 27.80 4.01
CA ALA A 496 -14.23 28.91 3.72
C ALA A 496 -13.86 29.70 5.00
N VAL A 497 -14.82 29.95 5.88
CA VAL A 497 -14.55 30.61 7.18
C VAL A 497 -13.54 29.79 8.00
N VAL A 498 -13.74 28.47 8.12
CA VAL A 498 -12.82 27.59 8.84
C VAL A 498 -11.44 27.58 8.17
N ALA A 499 -11.36 27.57 6.85
CA ALA A 499 -10.11 27.64 6.11
C ALA A 499 -9.36 28.96 6.38
N ILE A 500 -10.05 30.10 6.35
CA ILE A 500 -9.46 31.42 6.63
C ILE A 500 -9.00 31.52 8.06
N VAL A 501 -9.83 31.13 9.02
CA VAL A 501 -9.45 31.11 10.45
C VAL A 501 -8.26 30.18 10.67
N GLY A 502 -8.25 29.00 10.04
CA GLY A 502 -7.13 28.07 10.10
C GLY A 502 -5.82 28.66 9.57
N VAL A 503 -5.85 29.40 8.47
CA VAL A 503 -4.68 30.13 7.92
C VAL A 503 -4.21 31.20 8.90
N LEU A 504 -5.11 31.96 9.52
CA LEU A 504 -4.76 33.03 10.46
C LEU A 504 -4.16 32.47 11.75
N VAL A 505 -4.79 31.46 12.33
CA VAL A 505 -4.34 30.81 13.58
C VAL A 505 -3.06 30.02 13.31
N GLY A 506 -3.06 29.15 12.28
CA GLY A 506 -1.89 28.35 11.93
C GLY A 506 -0.69 29.21 11.52
N GLY A 507 -0.93 30.35 10.84
CA GLY A 507 0.10 31.34 10.51
C GLY A 507 0.78 31.93 11.74
N ARG A 508 -0.02 32.38 12.72
CA ARG A 508 0.53 32.88 14.01
C ARG A 508 1.24 31.78 14.79
N THR A 509 0.71 30.57 14.73
CA THR A 509 1.30 29.43 15.44
C THR A 509 2.66 29.08 14.86
N ILE A 510 2.80 28.95 13.53
CA ILE A 510 4.07 28.56 12.91
C ILE A 510 5.16 29.63 13.07
N GLU A 511 4.81 30.90 13.18
CA GLU A 511 5.75 31.98 13.49
C GLU A 511 6.42 31.78 14.86
N ARG A 512 5.70 31.18 15.81
CA ARG A 512 6.20 30.88 17.15
C ARG A 512 6.90 29.52 17.23
N THR A 513 6.34 28.51 16.58
CA THR A 513 6.81 27.11 16.71
C THR A 513 7.82 26.70 15.64
N GLY A 514 7.98 27.48 14.57
CA GLY A 514 8.80 27.11 13.41
C GLY A 514 10.23 26.68 13.74
N PRO A 515 11.00 27.41 14.57
CA PRO A 515 12.33 26.98 14.97
C PRO A 515 12.34 25.64 15.69
N ASP A 516 11.39 25.40 16.62
CA ASP A 516 11.28 24.16 17.39
C ASP A 516 10.88 22.99 16.48
N LEU A 517 9.98 23.21 15.51
CA LEU A 517 9.62 22.21 14.51
C LEU A 517 10.82 21.81 13.67
N LEU A 518 11.67 22.75 13.27
CA LEU A 518 12.90 22.47 12.52
C LEU A 518 13.88 21.62 13.33
N VAL A 519 14.05 21.92 14.62
CA VAL A 519 14.88 21.12 15.52
C VAL A 519 14.35 19.69 15.62
N ARG A 520 13.04 19.52 15.79
CA ARG A 520 12.39 18.19 15.81
C ARG A 520 12.59 17.44 14.50
N ILE A 521 12.40 18.10 13.35
CA ILE A 521 12.62 17.48 12.03
C ILE A 521 14.07 16.98 11.88
N LYS A 522 15.05 17.78 12.33
CA LYS A 522 16.47 17.40 12.30
C LYS A 522 16.82 16.27 13.26
N SER A 523 16.05 16.07 14.31
CA SER A 523 16.27 14.99 15.28
C SER A 523 15.74 13.64 14.82
N PHE A 524 14.94 13.59 13.73
CA PHE A 524 14.47 12.31 13.19
C PHE A 524 15.65 11.53 12.59
N PRO A 525 15.76 10.22 12.87
CA PRO A 525 16.80 9.38 12.27
C PRO A 525 16.65 9.37 10.74
N THR A 526 17.71 9.68 10.04
CA THR A 526 17.80 9.65 8.56
C THR A 526 18.13 8.25 8.04
#